data_37ea8d3c75155946d9d2df2ca2aef98f
#
_entry.id   37ea8d3c75155946d9d2df2ca2aef98f
#
_cell.length_a   1.000
_cell.length_b   1.000
_cell.length_c   1.000
_cell.angle_alpha   90.00
_cell.angle_beta   90.00
_cell.angle_gamma   90.00
#
_symmetry.space_group_name_H-M   'P 1'
#
loop_
_entity.id
_entity.type
_entity.pdbx_description
1 polymer ?
#
loop_
_entity_poly.entity_id
_entity_poly.type
_entity_poly.pdbx_seq_one_letter_code
_entity_poly.pdbx_strand_id
1 'polypeptide(L)'
;SVTNETVSQEDLGGANPHMTKSGVAHGAFDNDIDTLLRTRELFNFLPLSNRDRAPVIRESADCPNRLVSSLDTVIPLETTAAYDMKEVVSRNRLEMIV
;
A
#
# COMPACT_ATOMS: atom_id res chain seq x y z
N SER A 1 29.71 -11.11 -9.32
CA SER A 1 28.99 -9.86 -9.24
C SER A 1 29.90 -8.67 -9.47
N VAL A 2 29.39 -7.60 -10.04
CA VAL A 2 30.19 -6.39 -10.35
C VAL A 2 30.66 -5.67 -9.09
N THR A 3 29.93 -5.85 -7.98
CA THR A 3 30.19 -5.16 -6.71
C THR A 3 30.91 -6.02 -5.68
N ASN A 4 31.20 -7.28 -5.99
CA ASN A 4 31.76 -8.28 -5.04
C ASN A 4 30.92 -8.47 -3.75
N GLU A 5 29.65 -8.14 -3.79
CA GLU A 5 28.72 -8.36 -2.68
C GLU A 5 28.19 -9.79 -2.70
N THR A 6 28.08 -10.40 -1.52
CA THR A 6 27.47 -11.71 -1.35
C THR A 6 26.01 -11.54 -0.98
N VAL A 7 25.11 -11.77 -1.93
CA VAL A 7 23.66 -11.69 -1.74
C VAL A 7 23.01 -12.96 -2.24
N SER A 8 21.95 -13.40 -1.57
CA SER A 8 21.14 -14.50 -2.06
C SER A 8 20.24 -14.05 -3.22
N GLN A 9 19.72 -15.01 -4.00
CA GLN A 9 18.74 -14.70 -5.05
C GLN A 9 17.47 -14.06 -4.47
N GLU A 10 17.04 -14.49 -3.30
CA GLU A 10 15.88 -13.93 -2.61
C GLU A 10 16.15 -12.48 -2.16
N ASP A 11 17.33 -12.19 -1.65
CA ASP A 11 17.72 -10.82 -1.27
C ASP A 11 17.86 -9.89 -2.46
N LEU A 12 18.25 -10.42 -3.61
CA LEU A 12 18.42 -9.64 -4.84
C LEU A 12 17.10 -9.35 -5.54
N GLY A 13 16.19 -10.31 -5.62
CA GLY A 13 14.99 -10.19 -6.42
C GLY A 13 13.76 -10.91 -5.86
N GLY A 14 13.76 -11.32 -4.59
CA GLY A 14 12.60 -11.93 -3.94
C GLY A 14 11.49 -10.92 -3.61
N ALA A 15 10.40 -11.40 -3.06
CA ALA A 15 9.24 -10.58 -2.70
C ALA A 15 9.58 -9.52 -1.64
N ASN A 16 10.34 -9.88 -0.63
CA ASN A 16 10.68 -8.98 0.48
C ASN A 16 11.51 -7.76 0.04
N PRO A 17 12.62 -7.89 -0.72
CA PRO A 17 13.34 -6.74 -1.25
C PRO A 17 12.47 -5.82 -2.12
N HIS A 18 11.62 -6.36 -2.99
CA HIS A 18 10.76 -5.56 -3.85
C HIS A 18 9.67 -4.81 -3.08
N MET A 19 9.22 -5.34 -1.96
CA MET A 19 8.23 -4.70 -1.12
C MET A 19 8.82 -3.69 -0.14
N THR A 20 9.94 -4.02 0.50
CA THR A 20 10.51 -3.24 1.61
C THR A 20 11.65 -2.31 1.22
N LYS A 21 12.51 -2.73 0.31
CA LYS A 21 13.72 -1.98 -0.08
C LYS A 21 13.50 -1.13 -1.32
N SER A 22 13.05 -1.71 -2.41
CA SER A 22 12.86 -0.99 -3.67
C SER A 22 11.47 -0.38 -3.82
N GLY A 23 10.45 -0.92 -3.14
CA GLY A 23 9.08 -0.47 -3.25
C GLY A 23 8.42 -0.77 -4.60
N VAL A 24 9.00 -1.64 -5.42
CA VAL A 24 8.45 -2.03 -6.73
C VAL A 24 7.20 -2.88 -6.57
N ALA A 25 7.14 -3.75 -5.55
CA ALA A 25 5.98 -4.55 -5.26
C ALA A 25 5.06 -3.83 -4.27
N HIS A 26 3.76 -3.84 -4.53
CA HIS A 26 2.74 -3.23 -3.67
C HIS A 26 2.15 -4.21 -2.65
N GLY A 27 2.41 -5.49 -2.81
CA GLY A 27 1.96 -6.52 -1.89
C GLY A 27 2.80 -7.79 -2.01
N ALA A 28 2.87 -8.53 -0.94
CA ALA A 28 3.50 -9.84 -0.89
C ALA A 28 2.66 -10.76 0.00
N PHE A 29 2.51 -12.01 -0.40
CA PHE A 29 1.62 -12.97 0.25
C PHE A 29 2.34 -14.30 0.41
N ASP A 30 1.87 -15.11 1.36
CA ASP A 30 2.58 -16.33 1.78
C ASP A 30 2.49 -17.47 0.76
N ASN A 31 1.45 -17.50 -0.07
CA ASN A 31 1.22 -18.57 -1.02
C ASN A 31 0.44 -18.09 -2.25
N ASP A 32 0.38 -18.95 -3.27
CA ASP A 32 -0.28 -18.65 -4.54
C ASP A 32 -1.79 -18.42 -4.39
N ILE A 33 -2.44 -19.16 -3.50
CA ILE A 33 -3.89 -19.03 -3.28
C ILE A 33 -4.22 -17.67 -2.69
N ASP A 34 -3.51 -17.26 -1.66
CA ASP A 34 -3.68 -15.94 -1.05
C ASP A 34 -3.39 -14.82 -2.07
N THR A 35 -2.35 -14.98 -2.86
CA THR A 35 -2.02 -14.02 -3.93
C THR A 35 -3.16 -13.87 -4.92
N LEU A 36 -3.76 -14.98 -5.36
CA LEU A 36 -4.88 -14.95 -6.29
C LEU A 36 -6.13 -14.30 -5.68
N LEU A 37 -6.43 -14.59 -4.43
CA LEU A 37 -7.57 -13.99 -3.72
C LEU A 37 -7.40 -12.49 -3.57
N ARG A 38 -6.21 -12.03 -3.18
CA ARG A 38 -5.91 -10.59 -3.06
C ARG A 38 -5.89 -9.87 -4.40
N THR A 39 -5.42 -10.53 -5.44
CA THR A 39 -5.50 -10.00 -6.81
C THR A 39 -6.95 -9.79 -7.23
N ARG A 40 -7.84 -10.73 -6.93
CA ARG A 40 -9.27 -10.58 -7.22
C ARG A 40 -9.89 -9.41 -6.45
N GLU A 41 -9.52 -9.22 -5.19
CA GLU A 41 -9.96 -8.06 -4.40
C GLU A 41 -9.52 -6.75 -5.05
N LEU A 42 -8.27 -6.67 -5.52
CA LEU A 42 -7.76 -5.49 -6.22
C LEU A 42 -8.58 -5.15 -7.47
N PHE A 43 -9.01 -6.15 -8.22
CA PHE A 43 -9.82 -5.95 -9.42
C PHE A 43 -11.20 -5.32 -9.13
N ASN A 44 -11.70 -5.39 -7.90
CA ASN A 44 -12.93 -4.70 -7.51
C ASN A 44 -12.80 -3.17 -7.55
N PHE A 45 -11.60 -2.64 -7.53
CA PHE A 45 -11.33 -1.19 -7.63
C PHE A 45 -11.17 -0.72 -9.08
N LEU A 46 -11.10 -1.63 -10.03
CA LEU A 46 -10.85 -1.33 -11.43
C LEU A 46 -12.15 -1.43 -12.25
N PRO A 47 -12.28 -0.65 -13.32
CA PRO A 47 -13.38 -0.84 -14.27
C PRO A 47 -13.21 -2.15 -15.03
N LEU A 48 -14.32 -2.70 -15.54
CA LEU A 48 -14.33 -3.93 -16.32
C LEU A 48 -13.73 -3.78 -17.71
N SER A 49 -13.74 -2.58 -18.25
CA SER A 49 -13.17 -2.26 -19.56
C SER A 49 -12.76 -0.80 -19.64
N ASN A 50 -12.03 -0.43 -20.69
CA ASN A 50 -11.66 0.96 -20.95
C ASN A 50 -12.85 1.87 -21.30
N ARG A 51 -14.02 1.30 -21.51
CA ARG A 51 -15.26 2.05 -21.78
C ARG A 51 -16.03 2.38 -20.50
N ASP A 52 -15.72 1.68 -19.42
CA ASP A 52 -16.38 1.87 -18.13
C ASP A 52 -15.57 2.83 -17.26
N ARG A 53 -16.28 3.54 -16.40
CA ARG A 53 -15.64 4.35 -15.36
C ARG A 53 -15.25 3.47 -14.17
N ALA A 54 -14.34 3.97 -13.34
CA ALA A 54 -13.99 3.30 -12.09
C ALA A 54 -15.25 3.07 -11.22
N PRO A 55 -15.33 1.93 -10.52
CA PRO A 55 -16.43 1.67 -9.60
C PRO A 55 -16.53 2.76 -8.54
N VAL A 56 -17.75 3.15 -8.22
CA VAL A 56 -18.04 4.14 -7.18
C VAL A 56 -18.88 3.49 -6.10
N ILE A 57 -18.38 3.51 -4.87
CA ILE A 57 -19.14 3.11 -3.69
C ILE A 57 -19.83 4.35 -3.15
N ARG A 58 -21.17 4.40 -3.29
CA ARG A 58 -21.97 5.57 -2.90
C ARG A 58 -22.30 5.59 -1.41
N GLU A 59 -22.39 4.41 -0.80
CA GLU A 59 -22.68 4.26 0.62
C GLU A 59 -21.39 3.91 1.34
N SER A 60 -20.92 4.80 2.17
CA SER A 60 -19.76 4.59 3.02
C SER A 60 -20.10 5.04 4.44
N ALA A 61 -19.67 4.24 5.41
CA ALA A 61 -19.75 4.63 6.82
C ALA A 61 -18.72 5.71 7.18
N ASP A 62 -17.77 5.99 6.29
CA ASP A 62 -16.76 7.02 6.52
C ASP A 62 -17.26 8.39 6.08
N CYS A 63 -17.47 9.29 7.05
CA CYS A 63 -17.91 10.65 6.77
C CYS A 63 -16.76 11.47 6.17
N PRO A 64 -17.00 12.18 5.04
CA PRO A 64 -15.97 13.02 4.42
C PRO A 64 -15.51 14.20 5.31
N ASN A 65 -16.33 14.58 6.27
CA ASN A 65 -16.01 15.65 7.22
C ASN A 65 -15.43 15.13 8.55
N ARG A 66 -15.08 13.86 8.62
CA ARG A 66 -14.51 13.26 9.83
C ARG A 66 -13.18 13.91 10.17
N LEU A 67 -13.02 14.34 11.41
CA LEU A 67 -11.78 14.89 11.93
C LEU A 67 -10.91 13.76 12.48
N VAL A 68 -9.63 13.79 12.14
CA VAL A 68 -8.64 12.82 12.62
C VAL A 68 -7.56 13.56 13.40
N SER A 69 -7.78 13.71 14.71
CA SER A 69 -6.86 14.46 15.59
C SER A 69 -5.45 13.87 15.65
N SER A 70 -5.33 12.55 15.48
CA SER A 70 -4.02 11.88 15.47
C SER A 70 -3.09 12.34 14.34
N LEU A 71 -3.62 12.97 13.30
CA LEU A 71 -2.81 13.53 12.21
C LEU A 71 -1.99 14.74 12.66
N ASP A 72 -2.37 15.43 13.72
CA ASP A 72 -1.65 16.59 14.23
C ASP A 72 -0.22 16.25 14.69
N THR A 73 0.04 15.00 15.02
CA THR A 73 1.32 14.52 15.54
C THR A 73 2.13 13.68 14.56
N VAL A 74 1.62 13.41 13.35
CA VAL A 74 2.32 12.57 12.36
C VAL A 74 3.51 13.28 11.74
N ILE A 75 3.33 14.55 11.40
CA ILE A 75 4.38 15.34 10.75
C ILE A 75 5.30 15.93 11.81
N PRO A 76 6.62 15.69 11.73
CA PRO A 76 7.57 16.24 12.67
C PRO A 76 7.58 17.77 12.64
N LEU A 77 7.93 18.38 13.77
CA LEU A 77 8.12 19.84 13.86
C LEU A 77 9.34 20.31 13.09
N GLU A 78 10.37 19.49 13.02
CA GLU A 78 11.57 19.78 12.24
C GLU A 78 11.34 19.50 10.75
N THR A 79 11.59 20.51 9.92
CA THR A 79 11.38 20.44 8.48
C THR A 79 12.28 19.42 7.76
N THR A 80 13.41 19.07 8.38
CA THR A 80 14.37 18.09 7.83
C THR A 80 14.09 16.65 8.27
N ALA A 81 13.21 16.46 9.25
CA ALA A 81 12.87 15.11 9.73
C ALA A 81 11.95 14.39 8.74
N ALA A 82 12.27 13.14 8.45
CA ALA A 82 11.44 12.29 7.60
C ALA A 82 10.23 11.75 8.35
N TYR A 83 9.15 11.49 7.65
CA TYR A 83 7.98 10.80 8.16
C TYR A 83 7.43 9.82 7.12
N ASP A 84 6.70 8.81 7.57
CA ASP A 84 6.11 7.80 6.70
C ASP A 84 4.72 8.25 6.22
N MET A 85 4.59 8.52 4.94
CA MET A 85 3.32 8.92 4.34
C MET A 85 2.24 7.84 4.46
N LYS A 86 2.61 6.59 4.62
CA LYS A 86 1.65 5.49 4.85
C LYS A 86 0.87 5.69 6.16
N GLU A 87 1.48 6.28 7.17
CA GLU A 87 0.77 6.62 8.41
C GLU A 87 -0.34 7.64 8.17
N VAL A 88 -0.08 8.65 7.37
CA VAL A 88 -1.10 9.65 7.01
C VAL A 88 -2.27 8.97 6.30
N VAL A 89 -1.98 8.13 5.33
CA VAL A 89 -3.03 7.40 4.59
C VAL A 89 -3.81 6.47 5.50
N SER A 90 -3.14 5.69 6.35
CA SER A 90 -3.80 4.73 7.22
C SER A 90 -4.67 5.39 8.29
N ARG A 91 -4.24 6.51 8.85
CA ARG A 91 -5.01 7.26 9.86
C ARG A 91 -6.24 7.97 9.28
N ASN A 92 -6.24 8.24 7.98
CA ASN A 92 -7.38 8.81 7.29
C ASN A 92 -8.48 7.80 6.96
N ARG A 93 -8.29 6.54 7.26
CA ARG A 93 -9.25 5.48 6.96
C ARG A 93 -10.00 5.03 8.19
N LEU A 94 -11.27 4.71 8.08
CA LEU A 94 -12.02 4.03 9.12
C LEU A 94 -11.73 2.57 9.06
N GLU A 95 -11.72 1.79 8.23
CA GLU A 95 -11.30 0.40 8.15
C GLU A 95 -10.87 0.09 6.72
N MET A 96 -9.71 -0.49 6.61
CA MET A 96 -9.25 -0.93 5.33
C MET A 96 -9.25 -2.42 5.23
N ILE A 97 -9.93 -2.86 4.22
CA ILE A 97 -9.72 -4.17 3.66
C ILE A 97 -8.39 -4.11 2.88
N VAL A 98 -7.36 -4.55 3.51
CA VAL A 98 -6.09 -4.80 2.85
C VAL A 98 -5.78 -6.25 2.98
#